data_b501f7888bf5695ccf5b83bc23d83a85
#
_entry.id   b501f7888bf5695ccf5b83bc23d83a85
#
_cell.length_a   1.000
_cell.length_b   1.000
_cell.length_c   1.000
_cell.angle_alpha   90.00
_cell.angle_beta   90.00
_cell.angle_gamma   90.00
#
_symmetry.space_group_name_H-M   'P 1'
#
loop_
_entity.id
_entity.type
_entity.pdbx_description
1 polymer ?
#
loop_
_entity_poly.entity_id
_entity_poly.type
_entity_poly.pdbx_seq_one_letter_code
_entity_poly.pdbx_strand_id
1 'polypeptide(L)'
;YMEDHPGTHLSIFVTTGVGLFCLAVGILSMLAMQKLLPTRVSADEKLNVQGASTELKVPAKSHLVGQTIGDLKTDLPILGMISFDGEINNNISNDDFLLGGDTLVLGGQRSEVMALAKRTGLEPSIMDMEINPEQGKKTIVSTIIMIAMVALSAFNIMSLFESALVAAGAMLLFRCCTTEQAFRSIDLRVVIIFACSMAFGKAIENSGLAAMMSDGLLSVCGTNPYVVLTAICLVGTFATEFISNTACGAMFYPIAVAAATSIGVNPLTFIIALMISVSSSFATPIGSPTHMLVYVPGGYRFTDFMRIGLLMNIIILAANIFITTLLFPL
;
A
#
# COMPACT_ATOMS: atom_id res chain seq x y z
N TYR A 1 16.76 16.84 4.87
CA TYR A 1 18.13 16.75 4.32
C TYR A 1 18.45 17.90 3.38
N MET A 2 17.56 18.24 2.43
CA MET A 2 17.77 19.37 1.50
C MET A 2 17.73 20.73 2.21
N GLU A 3 16.93 20.89 3.26
CA GLU A 3 16.89 22.09 4.09
C GLU A 3 18.20 22.28 4.88
N ASP A 4 18.80 21.18 5.35
CA ASP A 4 20.02 21.18 6.14
C ASP A 4 21.29 21.25 5.27
N HIS A 5 21.17 20.98 3.95
CA HIS A 5 22.29 20.95 2.99
C HIS A 5 21.92 21.76 1.73
N PRO A 6 21.94 23.11 1.82
CA PRO A 6 21.63 23.98 0.68
C PRO A 6 22.67 23.78 -0.43
N GLY A 7 22.21 23.34 -1.60
CA GLY A 7 23.03 23.01 -2.77
C GLY A 7 22.96 21.56 -3.22
N THR A 8 22.33 20.66 -2.45
CA THR A 8 22.05 19.31 -2.88
C THR A 8 20.66 19.24 -3.52
N HIS A 9 20.61 19.17 -4.84
CA HIS A 9 19.37 18.93 -5.58
C HIS A 9 19.11 17.40 -5.64
N LEU A 10 18.35 16.88 -4.68
CA LEU A 10 17.89 15.50 -4.74
C LEU A 10 16.68 15.43 -5.68
N SER A 11 16.87 14.83 -6.85
CA SER A 11 15.75 14.47 -7.72
C SER A 11 14.90 13.38 -7.05
N ILE A 12 13.58 13.40 -7.28
CA ILE A 12 12.67 12.31 -6.88
C ILE A 12 13.09 10.94 -7.44
N PHE A 13 13.91 10.94 -8.49
CA PHE A 13 14.42 9.73 -9.15
C PHE A 13 15.77 9.23 -8.60
N VAL A 14 16.32 9.85 -7.55
CA VAL A 14 17.59 9.42 -6.93
C VAL A 14 17.51 7.95 -6.47
N THR A 15 16.37 7.54 -5.92
CA THR A 15 16.14 6.16 -5.47
C THR A 15 15.77 5.19 -6.59
N THR A 16 15.54 5.66 -7.82
CA THR A 16 15.01 4.83 -8.93
C THR A 16 15.95 3.69 -9.29
N GLY A 17 17.25 3.95 -9.35
CA GLY A 17 18.24 2.92 -9.65
C GLY A 17 18.24 1.78 -8.63
N VAL A 18 18.21 2.14 -7.34
CA VAL A 18 18.11 1.17 -6.24
C VAL A 18 16.79 0.43 -6.28
N GLY A 19 15.68 1.18 -6.45
CA GLY A 19 14.33 0.61 -6.49
C GLY A 19 14.11 -0.36 -7.64
N LEU A 20 14.59 -0.04 -8.86
CA LEU A 20 14.48 -0.94 -10.02
C LEU A 20 15.28 -2.22 -9.84
N PHE A 21 16.48 -2.14 -9.25
CA PHE A 21 17.25 -3.33 -8.94
C PHE A 21 16.55 -4.20 -7.90
N CYS A 22 16.07 -3.61 -6.79
CA CYS A 22 15.32 -4.33 -5.78
C CYS A 22 14.03 -4.94 -6.33
N LEU A 23 13.33 -4.24 -7.23
CA LEU A 23 12.15 -4.75 -7.92
C LEU A 23 12.48 -5.98 -8.76
N ALA A 24 13.54 -5.93 -9.56
CA ALA A 24 13.98 -7.07 -10.39
C ALA A 24 14.34 -8.28 -9.51
N VAL A 25 15.12 -8.07 -8.45
CA VAL A 25 15.46 -9.12 -7.48
C VAL A 25 14.20 -9.66 -6.80
N GLY A 26 13.26 -8.80 -6.41
CA GLY A 26 12.00 -9.18 -5.79
C GLY A 26 11.16 -10.08 -6.71
N ILE A 27 10.97 -9.69 -7.98
CA ILE A 27 10.23 -10.48 -8.97
C ILE A 27 10.89 -11.85 -9.17
N LEU A 28 12.21 -11.89 -9.38
CA LEU A 28 12.95 -13.14 -9.56
C LEU A 28 12.85 -14.05 -8.33
N SER A 29 12.95 -13.48 -7.13
CA SER A 29 12.81 -14.21 -5.88
C SER A 29 11.40 -14.80 -5.71
N MET A 30 10.36 -14.02 -6.03
CA MET A 30 8.97 -14.49 -6.00
C MET A 30 8.75 -15.62 -6.99
N LEU A 31 9.25 -15.51 -8.23
CA LEU A 31 9.18 -16.57 -9.22
C LEU A 31 9.90 -17.84 -8.77
N ALA A 32 11.05 -17.71 -8.12
CA ALA A 32 11.77 -18.85 -7.56
C ALA A 32 11.04 -19.51 -6.39
N MET A 33 10.37 -18.69 -5.56
CA MET A 33 9.69 -19.13 -4.34
C MET A 33 8.21 -19.48 -4.56
N GLN A 34 7.66 -19.33 -5.78
CA GLN A 34 6.25 -19.64 -6.06
C GLN A 34 5.83 -21.06 -5.66
N LYS A 35 6.76 -22.03 -5.69
CA LYS A 35 6.49 -23.40 -5.27
C LYS A 35 6.37 -23.57 -3.75
N LEU A 36 6.81 -22.59 -2.96
CA LEU A 36 6.63 -22.58 -1.51
C LEU A 36 5.28 -21.99 -1.10
N LEU A 37 4.61 -21.29 -2.03
CA LEU A 37 3.26 -20.77 -1.79
C LEU A 37 2.27 -21.96 -1.73
N PRO A 38 1.45 -22.05 -0.67
CA PRO A 38 0.39 -23.04 -0.63
C PRO A 38 -0.62 -22.74 -1.74
N THR A 39 -0.92 -23.73 -2.57
CA THR A 39 -2.06 -23.66 -3.50
C THR A 39 -3.33 -23.72 -2.67
N ARG A 40 -3.98 -22.58 -2.49
CA ARG A 40 -5.28 -22.52 -1.83
C ARG A 40 -6.37 -22.28 -2.87
N VAL A 41 -7.50 -22.90 -2.62
CA VAL A 41 -8.70 -22.69 -3.42
C VAL A 41 -9.15 -21.25 -3.19
N SER A 42 -9.25 -20.47 -4.26
CA SER A 42 -9.76 -19.09 -4.18
C SER A 42 -11.21 -19.05 -3.67
N ALA A 43 -11.64 -17.89 -3.20
CA ALA A 43 -13.02 -17.70 -2.78
C ALA A 43 -14.01 -18.09 -3.88
N ASP A 44 -13.73 -17.69 -5.13
CA ASP A 44 -14.54 -18.00 -6.30
C ASP A 44 -14.62 -19.51 -6.60
N GLU A 45 -13.52 -20.23 -6.40
CA GLU A 45 -13.46 -21.67 -6.62
C GLU A 45 -14.18 -22.45 -5.50
N LYS A 46 -14.17 -21.91 -4.26
CA LYS A 46 -14.95 -22.46 -3.15
C LYS A 46 -16.45 -22.24 -3.32
N LEU A 47 -16.86 -21.15 -3.98
CA LEU A 47 -18.26 -20.85 -4.28
C LEU A 47 -18.81 -21.76 -5.41
N ASN A 48 -17.96 -22.56 -6.07
CA ASN A 48 -18.35 -23.46 -7.17
C ASN A 48 -19.17 -22.74 -8.27
N VAL A 49 -18.76 -21.51 -8.58
CA VAL A 49 -19.49 -20.63 -9.52
C VAL A 49 -19.24 -21.11 -10.94
N GLN A 50 -20.16 -21.92 -11.45
CA GLN A 50 -20.22 -22.27 -12.87
C GLN A 50 -21.21 -21.31 -13.55
N GLY A 51 -20.69 -20.19 -14.10
CA GLY A 51 -21.52 -19.23 -14.84
C GLY A 51 -21.18 -17.77 -14.53
N ALA A 52 -21.91 -16.86 -15.15
CA ALA A 52 -21.80 -15.43 -14.85
C ALA A 52 -22.36 -15.16 -13.44
N SER A 53 -21.51 -14.76 -12.52
CA SER A 53 -21.89 -14.31 -11.19
C SER A 53 -21.55 -12.84 -11.03
N THR A 54 -22.34 -12.15 -10.24
CA THR A 54 -22.16 -10.73 -9.93
C THR A 54 -22.20 -10.56 -8.41
N GLU A 55 -21.25 -9.82 -7.89
CA GLU A 55 -21.15 -9.55 -6.46
C GLU A 55 -21.84 -8.25 -6.09
N LEU A 56 -22.71 -8.30 -5.08
CA LEU A 56 -23.37 -7.13 -4.51
C LEU A 56 -23.01 -7.00 -3.02
N LYS A 57 -22.50 -5.84 -2.65
CA LYS A 57 -22.13 -5.52 -1.27
C LYS A 57 -23.29 -4.87 -0.54
N VAL A 58 -23.50 -5.26 0.72
CA VAL A 58 -24.46 -4.63 1.64
C VAL A 58 -23.81 -3.38 2.26
N PRO A 59 -24.27 -2.15 1.94
CA PRO A 59 -23.73 -0.96 2.57
C PRO A 59 -23.97 -0.97 4.09
N ALA A 60 -23.00 -0.51 4.89
CA ALA A 60 -23.12 -0.50 6.35
C ALA A 60 -24.31 0.31 6.90
N LYS A 61 -24.84 1.24 6.10
CA LYS A 61 -26.03 2.06 6.44
C LYS A 61 -27.27 1.63 5.67
N SER A 62 -27.27 0.45 5.05
CA SER A 62 -28.43 -0.07 4.32
C SER A 62 -29.56 -0.46 5.29
N HIS A 63 -30.78 -0.26 4.85
CA HIS A 63 -31.99 -0.76 5.54
C HIS A 63 -32.06 -2.29 5.60
N LEU A 64 -31.27 -2.98 4.77
CA LEU A 64 -31.17 -4.44 4.76
C LEU A 64 -30.36 -5.02 5.91
N VAL A 65 -29.57 -4.19 6.61
CA VAL A 65 -28.77 -4.64 7.75
C VAL A 65 -29.69 -5.12 8.87
N GLY A 66 -29.53 -6.39 9.27
CA GLY A 66 -30.37 -7.04 10.26
C GLY A 66 -31.65 -7.68 9.70
N GLN A 67 -31.89 -7.59 8.37
CA GLN A 67 -32.94 -8.37 7.70
C GLN A 67 -32.41 -9.75 7.28
N THR A 68 -33.31 -10.67 6.98
CA THR A 68 -32.95 -11.99 6.49
C THR A 68 -32.78 -12.00 4.98
N ILE A 69 -32.04 -12.98 4.49
CA ILE A 69 -31.88 -13.18 3.03
C ILE A 69 -33.23 -13.41 2.36
N GLY A 70 -34.19 -14.07 3.02
CA GLY A 70 -35.54 -14.25 2.53
C GLY A 70 -36.32 -12.95 2.29
N ASP A 71 -35.98 -11.89 3.04
CA ASP A 71 -36.63 -10.57 2.90
C ASP A 71 -36.21 -9.84 1.61
N LEU A 72 -35.10 -10.25 0.99
CA LEU A 72 -34.63 -9.70 -0.30
C LEU A 72 -35.62 -9.94 -1.45
N LYS A 73 -36.53 -10.92 -1.33
CA LYS A 73 -37.55 -11.27 -2.33
C LYS A 73 -37.00 -11.28 -3.76
N THR A 74 -35.97 -12.04 -3.99
CA THR A 74 -35.33 -12.20 -5.29
C THR A 74 -35.52 -13.62 -5.83
N ASP A 75 -35.75 -13.73 -7.12
CA ASP A 75 -35.79 -15.01 -7.84
C ASP A 75 -34.38 -15.41 -8.34
N LEU A 76 -33.38 -14.54 -8.16
CA LEU A 76 -32.01 -14.84 -8.56
C LEU A 76 -31.37 -15.83 -7.58
N PRO A 77 -30.66 -16.85 -8.08
CA PRO A 77 -29.97 -17.79 -7.21
C PRO A 77 -28.85 -17.09 -6.46
N ILE A 78 -28.88 -17.20 -5.14
CA ILE A 78 -27.80 -16.73 -4.27
C ILE A 78 -26.81 -17.87 -4.13
N LEU A 79 -25.62 -17.70 -4.73
CA LEU A 79 -24.59 -18.73 -4.83
C LEU A 79 -23.73 -18.81 -3.58
N GLY A 80 -23.61 -17.70 -2.85
CA GLY A 80 -22.81 -17.61 -1.65
C GLY A 80 -22.90 -16.23 -1.00
N MET A 81 -22.42 -16.16 0.24
CA MET A 81 -22.25 -14.92 0.98
C MET A 81 -20.82 -14.87 1.54
N ILE A 82 -20.16 -13.75 1.34
CA ILE A 82 -18.87 -13.45 1.94
C ILE A 82 -19.12 -12.46 3.05
N SER A 83 -18.91 -12.88 4.30
CA SER A 83 -19.04 -12.01 5.45
C SER A 83 -18.00 -10.90 5.46
N PHE A 84 -18.27 -9.80 6.17
CA PHE A 84 -17.35 -8.65 6.25
C PHE A 84 -15.95 -9.01 6.79
N ASP A 85 -15.81 -10.10 7.53
CA ASP A 85 -14.57 -10.67 8.05
C ASP A 85 -13.87 -11.64 7.08
N GLY A 86 -14.47 -11.85 5.88
CA GLY A 86 -13.94 -12.71 4.83
C GLY A 86 -14.32 -14.18 4.96
N GLU A 87 -15.20 -14.56 5.89
CA GLU A 87 -15.71 -15.92 5.97
C GLU A 87 -16.72 -16.18 4.85
N ILE A 88 -16.55 -17.34 4.16
CA ILE A 88 -17.38 -17.69 2.99
C ILE A 88 -18.40 -18.73 3.43
N ASN A 89 -19.68 -18.37 3.34
CA ASN A 89 -20.79 -19.26 3.55
C ASN A 89 -21.45 -19.66 2.23
N ASN A 90 -21.33 -20.94 1.85
CA ASN A 90 -21.94 -21.53 0.64
C ASN A 90 -23.28 -22.22 0.96
N ASN A 91 -23.57 -22.43 2.24
CA ASN A 91 -24.80 -23.07 2.67
C ASN A 91 -25.75 -22.03 3.26
N ILE A 92 -26.28 -21.18 2.37
CA ILE A 92 -27.11 -20.04 2.72
C ILE A 92 -28.54 -20.49 2.98
N SER A 93 -29.08 -20.09 4.13
CA SER A 93 -30.48 -20.22 4.47
C SER A 93 -31.22 -18.88 4.25
N ASN A 94 -32.51 -18.98 3.94
CA ASN A 94 -33.37 -17.78 3.89
C ASN A 94 -33.46 -17.05 5.24
N ASP A 95 -33.12 -17.73 6.34
CA ASP A 95 -33.14 -17.19 7.70
C ASP A 95 -31.81 -16.51 8.10
N ASP A 96 -30.77 -16.60 7.24
CA ASP A 96 -29.47 -15.95 7.51
C ASP A 96 -29.61 -14.42 7.47
N PHE A 97 -29.02 -13.74 8.45
CA PHE A 97 -29.06 -12.29 8.57
C PHE A 97 -27.99 -11.62 7.70
N LEU A 98 -28.36 -10.49 7.10
CA LEU A 98 -27.45 -9.62 6.35
C LEU A 98 -26.80 -8.63 7.31
N LEU A 99 -25.48 -8.58 7.31
CA LEU A 99 -24.70 -7.62 8.08
C LEU A 99 -24.11 -6.54 7.13
N GLY A 100 -23.87 -5.37 7.70
CA GLY A 100 -23.23 -4.30 6.95
C GLY A 100 -21.79 -4.65 6.58
N GLY A 101 -21.51 -4.66 5.29
CA GLY A 101 -20.21 -5.08 4.76
C GLY A 101 -20.19 -6.45 4.10
N ASP A 102 -21.22 -7.27 4.31
CA ASP A 102 -21.35 -8.57 3.65
C ASP A 102 -21.48 -8.40 2.12
N THR A 103 -21.00 -9.40 1.40
CA THR A 103 -21.08 -9.43 -0.06
C THR A 103 -21.88 -10.67 -0.49
N LEU A 104 -22.97 -10.45 -1.20
CA LEU A 104 -23.77 -11.51 -1.78
C LEU A 104 -23.30 -11.83 -3.17
N VAL A 105 -23.07 -13.11 -3.47
CA VAL A 105 -22.71 -13.61 -4.80
C VAL A 105 -23.98 -14.16 -5.45
N LEU A 106 -24.43 -13.48 -6.49
CA LEU A 106 -25.67 -13.79 -7.20
C LEU A 106 -25.38 -14.37 -8.57
N GLY A 107 -26.08 -15.43 -8.92
CA GLY A 107 -26.07 -15.99 -10.28
C GLY A 107 -27.17 -15.34 -11.12
N GLY A 108 -26.88 -15.13 -12.41
CA GLY A 108 -27.87 -14.58 -13.33
C GLY A 108 -27.28 -13.58 -14.32
N GLN A 109 -28.15 -13.03 -15.17
CA GLN A 109 -27.70 -11.99 -16.08
C GLN A 109 -27.39 -10.70 -15.31
N ARG A 110 -26.29 -10.05 -15.69
CA ARG A 110 -25.82 -8.80 -15.05
C ARG A 110 -26.90 -7.72 -14.97
N SER A 111 -27.72 -7.60 -16.03
CA SER A 111 -28.85 -6.65 -16.06
C SER A 111 -29.88 -6.89 -14.97
N GLU A 112 -30.16 -8.15 -14.65
CA GLU A 112 -31.12 -8.56 -13.62
C GLU A 112 -30.55 -8.29 -12.22
N VAL A 113 -29.27 -8.64 -11.99
CA VAL A 113 -28.58 -8.38 -10.73
C VAL A 113 -28.46 -6.88 -10.47
N MET A 114 -28.15 -6.08 -11.49
CA MET A 114 -28.10 -4.62 -11.36
C MET A 114 -29.47 -3.98 -11.13
N ALA A 115 -30.55 -4.57 -11.66
CA ALA A 115 -31.92 -4.14 -11.35
C ALA A 115 -32.27 -4.44 -9.88
N LEU A 116 -31.85 -5.59 -9.36
CA LEU A 116 -31.98 -5.93 -7.95
C LEU A 116 -31.20 -4.94 -7.07
N ALA A 117 -29.95 -4.64 -7.42
CA ALA A 117 -29.10 -3.69 -6.71
C ALA A 117 -29.77 -2.32 -6.58
N LYS A 118 -30.31 -1.78 -7.67
CA LYS A 118 -31.03 -0.49 -7.66
C LYS A 118 -32.30 -0.52 -6.81
N ARG A 119 -33.03 -1.65 -6.78
CA ARG A 119 -34.25 -1.80 -6.01
C ARG A 119 -33.98 -1.92 -4.51
N THR A 120 -32.93 -2.60 -4.14
CA THR A 120 -32.61 -2.96 -2.75
C THR A 120 -31.57 -2.05 -2.12
N GLY A 121 -30.93 -1.16 -2.90
CA GLY A 121 -29.86 -0.30 -2.40
C GLY A 121 -28.56 -1.05 -2.10
N LEU A 122 -28.38 -2.25 -2.67
CA LEU A 122 -27.11 -2.96 -2.67
C LEU A 122 -26.13 -2.29 -3.65
N GLU A 123 -24.85 -2.29 -3.31
CA GLU A 123 -23.81 -1.70 -4.16
C GLU A 123 -23.07 -2.80 -4.92
N PRO A 124 -22.89 -2.66 -6.26
CA PRO A 124 -22.06 -3.60 -7.00
C PRO A 124 -20.62 -3.55 -6.48
N SER A 125 -19.97 -4.71 -6.37
CA SER A 125 -18.55 -4.80 -6.05
C SER A 125 -17.72 -4.04 -7.08
N ILE A 126 -16.58 -3.50 -6.67
CA ILE A 126 -15.72 -2.62 -7.50
C ILE A 126 -15.34 -3.28 -8.83
N MET A 127 -15.29 -4.61 -8.89
CA MET A 127 -15.00 -5.36 -10.12
C MET A 127 -16.12 -5.31 -11.17
N ASP A 128 -17.35 -4.97 -10.79
CA ASP A 128 -18.52 -5.01 -11.64
C ASP A 128 -19.00 -3.64 -12.16
N MET A 129 -18.23 -2.58 -11.96
CA MET A 129 -18.56 -1.26 -12.49
C MET A 129 -18.43 -1.23 -14.02
N GLU A 130 -19.56 -1.01 -14.73
CA GLU A 130 -19.52 -0.69 -16.15
C GLU A 130 -18.71 0.58 -16.40
N ILE A 131 -17.71 0.49 -17.27
CA ILE A 131 -16.97 1.65 -17.75
C ILE A 131 -17.91 2.45 -18.67
N ASN A 132 -18.54 3.50 -18.11
CA ASN A 132 -19.33 4.43 -18.92
C ASN A 132 -18.41 5.08 -19.98
N PRO A 133 -18.78 5.13 -21.27
CA PRO A 133 -17.98 5.73 -22.34
C PRO A 133 -17.56 7.19 -22.07
N GLU A 134 -18.37 7.96 -21.34
CA GLU A 134 -17.98 9.30 -20.89
C GLU A 134 -16.90 9.28 -19.82
N GLN A 135 -16.88 8.28 -18.96
CA GLN A 135 -15.80 8.06 -17.99
C GLN A 135 -14.50 7.68 -18.69
N GLY A 136 -14.56 6.94 -19.80
CA GLY A 136 -13.38 6.58 -20.58
C GLY A 136 -12.62 7.80 -21.11
N LYS A 137 -13.30 8.85 -21.60
CA LYS A 137 -12.66 10.09 -22.05
C LYS A 137 -12.01 10.83 -20.89
N LYS A 138 -12.67 10.91 -19.74
CA LYS A 138 -12.13 11.55 -18.53
C LYS A 138 -10.93 10.79 -17.98
N THR A 139 -10.93 9.46 -18.07
CA THR A 139 -9.81 8.61 -17.69
C THR A 139 -8.57 8.90 -18.54
N ILE A 140 -8.73 9.04 -19.87
CA ILE A 140 -7.61 9.38 -20.75
C ILE A 140 -7.04 10.75 -20.40
N VAL A 141 -7.91 11.77 -20.20
CA VAL A 141 -7.47 13.11 -19.84
C VAL A 141 -6.72 13.12 -18.49
N SER A 142 -7.25 12.44 -17.47
CA SER A 142 -6.59 12.34 -16.17
C SER A 142 -5.25 11.63 -16.26
N THR A 143 -5.15 10.57 -17.06
CA THR A 143 -3.89 9.85 -17.29
C THR A 143 -2.85 10.76 -17.96
N ILE A 144 -3.24 11.54 -18.97
CA ILE A 144 -2.34 12.50 -19.63
C ILE A 144 -1.85 13.57 -18.63
N ILE A 145 -2.75 14.10 -17.80
CA ILE A 145 -2.38 15.08 -16.76
C ILE A 145 -1.36 14.48 -15.78
N MET A 146 -1.59 13.23 -15.34
CA MET A 146 -0.66 12.53 -14.45
C MET A 146 0.71 12.30 -15.08
N ILE A 147 0.75 11.86 -16.34
CA ILE A 147 2.00 11.66 -17.08
C ILE A 147 2.72 13.02 -17.24
N ALA A 148 2.00 14.08 -17.58
CA ALA A 148 2.58 15.41 -17.72
C ALA A 148 3.15 15.92 -16.39
N MET A 149 2.45 15.72 -15.26
CA MET A 149 2.94 16.04 -13.92
C MET A 149 4.28 15.37 -13.62
N VAL A 150 4.35 14.06 -13.85
CA VAL A 150 5.58 13.30 -13.62
C VAL A 150 6.70 13.77 -14.56
N ALA A 151 6.40 14.01 -15.84
CA ALA A 151 7.38 14.49 -16.80
C ALA A 151 7.93 15.88 -16.42
N LEU A 152 7.08 16.84 -16.06
CA LEU A 152 7.49 18.18 -15.63
C LEU A 152 8.44 18.14 -14.43
N SER A 153 8.15 17.28 -13.46
CA SER A 153 9.01 17.08 -12.31
C SER A 153 10.29 16.30 -12.65
N ALA A 154 10.21 15.29 -13.53
CA ALA A 154 11.35 14.48 -13.96
C ALA A 154 12.41 15.30 -14.69
N PHE A 155 11.98 16.21 -15.56
CA PHE A 155 12.87 17.12 -16.31
C PHE A 155 13.30 18.34 -15.49
N ASN A 156 12.98 18.41 -14.19
CA ASN A 156 13.26 19.54 -13.29
C ASN A 156 12.76 20.90 -13.82
N ILE A 157 11.68 20.91 -14.61
CA ILE A 157 11.05 22.14 -15.12
C ILE A 157 10.27 22.82 -13.97
N MET A 158 9.65 21.98 -13.12
CA MET A 158 8.91 22.43 -11.92
C MET A 158 9.20 21.46 -10.78
N SER A 159 9.11 21.96 -9.53
CA SER A 159 9.18 21.06 -8.37
C SER A 159 8.00 20.09 -8.37
N LEU A 160 8.15 18.96 -7.66
CA LEU A 160 7.07 17.99 -7.55
C LEU A 160 5.79 18.62 -6.96
N PHE A 161 5.95 19.50 -5.97
CA PHE A 161 4.82 20.20 -5.34
C PHE A 161 4.10 21.11 -6.33
N GLU A 162 4.83 21.94 -7.07
CA GLU A 162 4.25 22.83 -8.06
C GLU A 162 3.55 22.06 -9.18
N SER A 163 4.19 21.02 -9.71
CA SER A 163 3.61 20.19 -10.77
C SER A 163 2.37 19.43 -10.29
N ALA A 164 2.34 18.96 -9.04
CA ALA A 164 1.17 18.34 -8.45
C ALA A 164 0.01 19.34 -8.25
N LEU A 165 0.31 20.57 -7.82
CA LEU A 165 -0.69 21.62 -7.66
C LEU A 165 -1.33 21.99 -9.00
N VAL A 166 -0.50 22.14 -10.04
CA VAL A 166 -0.97 22.43 -11.41
C VAL A 166 -1.82 21.26 -11.94
N ALA A 167 -1.38 20.02 -11.71
CA ALA A 167 -2.13 18.82 -12.13
C ALA A 167 -3.49 18.72 -11.43
N ALA A 168 -3.55 18.97 -10.12
CA ALA A 168 -4.81 18.99 -9.36
C ALA A 168 -5.76 20.08 -9.89
N GLY A 169 -5.25 21.28 -10.16
CA GLY A 169 -6.02 22.37 -10.79
C GLY A 169 -6.53 21.99 -12.18
N ALA A 170 -5.68 21.37 -13.00
CA ALA A 170 -6.06 20.88 -14.33
C ALA A 170 -7.17 19.81 -14.26
N MET A 171 -7.08 18.86 -13.34
CA MET A 171 -8.12 17.82 -13.16
C MET A 171 -9.50 18.43 -12.83
N LEU A 172 -9.54 19.49 -12.01
CA LEU A 172 -10.77 20.21 -11.70
C LEU A 172 -11.27 21.02 -12.91
N LEU A 173 -10.36 21.71 -13.62
CA LEU A 173 -10.69 22.53 -14.78
C LEU A 173 -11.27 21.70 -15.94
N PHE A 174 -10.67 20.53 -16.22
CA PHE A 174 -11.15 19.59 -17.25
C PHE A 174 -12.30 18.72 -16.76
N ARG A 175 -12.83 18.96 -15.55
CA ARG A 175 -13.94 18.23 -14.95
C ARG A 175 -13.73 16.72 -14.90
N CYS A 176 -12.48 16.29 -14.71
CA CYS A 176 -12.16 14.88 -14.48
C CYS A 176 -12.76 14.41 -13.16
N CYS A 177 -12.83 15.29 -12.16
CA CYS A 177 -13.52 15.06 -10.89
C CYS A 177 -14.31 16.33 -10.48
N THR A 178 -15.28 16.15 -9.57
CA THR A 178 -15.97 17.28 -8.94
C THR A 178 -15.17 17.78 -7.74
N THR A 179 -15.40 19.03 -7.34
CA THR A 179 -14.74 19.64 -6.17
C THR A 179 -15.02 18.81 -4.92
N GLU A 180 -16.25 18.30 -4.77
CA GLU A 180 -16.62 17.45 -3.65
C GLU A 180 -15.86 16.12 -3.64
N GLN A 181 -15.71 15.49 -4.81
CA GLN A 181 -14.91 14.25 -4.94
C GLN A 181 -13.44 14.54 -4.63
N ALA A 182 -12.88 15.65 -5.10
CA ALA A 182 -11.50 16.02 -4.80
C ALA A 182 -11.28 16.19 -3.29
N PHE A 183 -12.17 16.89 -2.58
CA PHE A 183 -12.07 17.03 -1.12
C PHE A 183 -12.25 15.70 -0.38
N ARG A 184 -13.17 14.85 -0.81
CA ARG A 184 -13.36 13.51 -0.22
C ARG A 184 -12.18 12.57 -0.46
N SER A 185 -11.41 12.79 -1.52
CA SER A 185 -10.21 12.00 -1.82
C SER A 185 -9.02 12.35 -0.92
N ILE A 186 -9.09 13.46 -0.17
CA ILE A 186 -8.05 13.82 0.80
C ILE A 186 -8.22 12.95 2.04
N ASP A 187 -7.33 12.01 2.24
CA ASP A 187 -7.28 11.24 3.48
C ASP A 187 -6.57 12.05 4.57
N LEU A 188 -7.37 12.71 5.40
CA LEU A 188 -6.86 13.51 6.52
C LEU A 188 -6.03 12.68 7.51
N ARG A 189 -6.25 11.36 7.60
CA ARG A 189 -5.44 10.49 8.48
C ARG A 189 -4.00 10.47 8.02
N VAL A 190 -3.77 10.35 6.69
CA VAL A 190 -2.42 10.37 6.12
C VAL A 190 -1.74 11.71 6.39
N VAL A 191 -2.46 12.83 6.22
CA VAL A 191 -1.92 14.17 6.48
C VAL A 191 -1.53 14.33 7.95
N ILE A 192 -2.40 13.92 8.89
CA ILE A 192 -2.16 14.00 10.33
C ILE A 192 -0.97 13.09 10.72
N ILE A 193 -0.95 11.83 10.23
CA ILE A 193 0.16 10.90 10.52
C ILE A 193 1.48 11.50 10.03
N PHE A 194 1.51 12.09 8.85
CA PHE A 194 2.71 12.70 8.29
C PHE A 194 3.19 13.89 9.14
N ALA A 195 2.28 14.79 9.49
CA ALA A 195 2.59 15.95 10.34
C ALA A 195 3.10 15.52 11.74
N CYS A 196 2.42 14.55 12.37
CA CYS A 196 2.86 13.99 13.66
C CYS A 196 4.23 13.30 13.56
N SER A 197 4.48 12.58 12.47
CA SER A 197 5.76 11.91 12.24
C SER A 197 6.92 12.90 12.09
N MET A 198 6.70 14.01 11.40
CA MET A 198 7.70 15.08 11.29
C MET A 198 7.97 15.73 12.65
N ALA A 199 6.93 16.05 13.42
CA ALA A 199 7.06 16.61 14.75
C ALA A 199 7.81 15.63 15.70
N PHE A 200 7.52 14.35 15.61
CA PHE A 200 8.18 13.31 16.40
C PHE A 200 9.66 13.16 16.03
N GLY A 201 9.97 13.16 14.71
CA GLY A 201 11.36 13.15 14.22
C GLY A 201 12.17 14.35 14.77
N LYS A 202 11.58 15.55 14.74
CA LYS A 202 12.21 16.76 15.26
C LYS A 202 12.37 16.72 16.79
N ALA A 203 11.42 16.13 17.51
CA ALA A 203 11.53 15.92 18.95
C ALA A 203 12.68 14.96 19.32
N ILE A 204 12.85 13.87 18.57
CA ILE A 204 13.95 12.91 18.73
C ILE A 204 15.31 13.61 18.52
N GLU A 205 15.40 14.44 17.47
CA GLU A 205 16.62 15.20 17.17
C GLU A 205 16.93 16.22 18.27
N ASN A 206 15.97 17.05 18.64
CA ASN A 206 16.14 18.12 19.63
C ASN A 206 16.38 17.60 21.05
N SER A 207 15.86 16.42 21.40
CA SER A 207 16.09 15.79 22.71
C SER A 207 17.47 15.14 22.85
N GLY A 208 18.25 15.05 21.77
CA GLY A 208 19.50 14.30 21.73
C GLY A 208 19.33 12.78 21.72
N LEU A 209 18.08 12.28 21.67
CA LEU A 209 17.79 10.84 21.67
C LEU A 209 18.38 10.16 20.43
N ALA A 210 18.36 10.83 19.26
CA ALA A 210 18.98 10.33 18.05
C ALA A 210 20.48 10.02 18.23
N ALA A 211 21.20 10.93 18.88
CA ALA A 211 22.62 10.74 19.18
C ALA A 211 22.83 9.59 20.17
N MET A 212 22.05 9.53 21.25
CA MET A 212 22.13 8.42 22.21
C MET A 212 21.86 7.06 21.58
N MET A 213 20.86 6.98 20.69
CA MET A 213 20.55 5.73 19.97
C MET A 213 21.65 5.38 18.98
N SER A 214 22.23 6.38 18.30
CA SER A 214 23.40 6.20 17.44
C SER A 214 24.60 5.68 18.21
N ASP A 215 24.95 6.29 19.35
CA ASP A 215 26.07 5.85 20.19
C ASP A 215 25.84 4.43 20.72
N GLY A 216 24.60 4.11 21.12
CA GLY A 216 24.22 2.77 21.54
C GLY A 216 24.39 1.76 20.39
N LEU A 217 23.99 2.11 19.18
CA LEU A 217 24.17 1.28 18.00
C LEU A 217 25.66 1.09 17.67
N LEU A 218 26.46 2.16 17.71
CA LEU A 218 27.89 2.11 17.44
C LEU A 218 28.66 1.30 18.50
N SER A 219 28.20 1.31 19.75
CA SER A 219 28.79 0.50 20.81
C SER A 219 28.67 -1.01 20.57
N VAL A 220 27.58 -1.42 19.91
CA VAL A 220 27.30 -2.83 19.56
C VAL A 220 27.88 -3.21 18.19
N CYS A 221 27.70 -2.36 17.18
CA CYS A 221 28.07 -2.64 15.79
C CYS A 221 29.52 -2.22 15.45
N GLY A 222 30.17 -1.43 16.30
CA GLY A 222 31.46 -0.81 16.00
C GLY A 222 31.32 0.33 14.99
N THR A 223 32.44 0.78 14.43
CA THR A 223 32.53 1.92 13.52
C THR A 223 32.57 1.50 12.04
N ASN A 224 32.34 0.24 11.73
CA ASN A 224 32.29 -0.23 10.32
C ASN A 224 31.01 0.26 9.66
N PRO A 225 31.09 1.13 8.61
CA PRO A 225 29.94 1.74 7.99
C PRO A 225 28.93 0.73 7.45
N TYR A 226 29.39 -0.39 6.87
CA TYR A 226 28.52 -1.43 6.32
C TYR A 226 27.72 -2.16 7.41
N VAL A 227 28.35 -2.40 8.56
CA VAL A 227 27.67 -3.08 9.69
C VAL A 227 26.60 -2.15 10.27
N VAL A 228 26.94 -0.88 10.48
CA VAL A 228 26.01 0.13 11.01
C VAL A 228 24.84 0.35 10.06
N LEU A 229 25.10 0.50 8.76
CA LEU A 229 24.06 0.61 7.73
C LEU A 229 23.13 -0.60 7.75
N THR A 230 23.71 -1.81 7.76
CA THR A 230 22.94 -3.06 7.80
C THR A 230 22.05 -3.15 9.04
N ALA A 231 22.58 -2.77 10.20
CA ALA A 231 21.85 -2.81 11.46
C ALA A 231 20.65 -1.83 11.44
N ILE A 232 20.85 -0.60 10.98
CA ILE A 232 19.76 0.39 10.86
C ILE A 232 18.69 -0.10 9.89
N CYS A 233 19.10 -0.59 8.72
CA CYS A 233 18.17 -1.11 7.71
C CYS A 233 17.42 -2.35 8.22
N LEU A 234 18.07 -3.25 8.93
CA LEU A 234 17.46 -4.43 9.53
C LEU A 234 16.39 -4.06 10.56
N VAL A 235 16.73 -3.15 11.49
CA VAL A 235 15.77 -2.67 12.50
C VAL A 235 14.62 -1.93 11.84
N GLY A 236 14.89 -1.10 10.83
CA GLY A 236 13.87 -0.41 10.04
C GLY A 236 12.93 -1.38 9.33
N THR A 237 13.46 -2.41 8.65
CA THR A 237 12.66 -3.46 8.00
C THR A 237 11.80 -4.24 9.00
N PHE A 238 12.33 -4.51 10.20
CA PHE A 238 11.55 -5.19 11.23
C PHE A 238 10.46 -4.29 11.82
N ALA A 239 10.76 -3.02 12.09
CA ALA A 239 9.81 -2.07 12.65
C ALA A 239 8.65 -1.78 11.69
N THR A 240 8.90 -1.70 10.39
CA THR A 240 7.87 -1.41 9.38
C THR A 240 6.84 -2.55 9.21
N GLU A 241 7.12 -3.74 9.72
CA GLU A 241 6.13 -4.84 9.75
C GLU A 241 4.96 -4.57 10.71
N PHE A 242 5.15 -3.69 11.70
CA PHE A 242 4.17 -3.39 12.73
C PHE A 242 3.68 -1.93 12.70
N ILE A 243 4.48 -1.04 12.12
CA ILE A 243 4.23 0.40 12.06
C ILE A 243 4.17 0.81 10.58
N SER A 244 3.43 1.88 10.26
CA SER A 244 3.39 2.36 8.88
C SER A 244 4.78 2.77 8.38
N ASN A 245 5.05 2.54 7.09
CA ASN A 245 6.31 2.86 6.43
C ASN A 245 6.72 4.33 6.65
N THR A 246 5.75 5.25 6.56
CA THR A 246 5.97 6.68 6.75
C THR A 246 6.41 7.01 8.17
N ALA A 247 5.73 6.45 9.18
CA ALA A 247 6.08 6.67 10.58
C ALA A 247 7.45 6.06 10.92
N CYS A 248 7.71 4.86 10.40
CA CYS A 248 8.99 4.18 10.57
C CYS A 248 10.13 5.00 9.94
N GLY A 249 9.96 5.48 8.71
CA GLY A 249 10.94 6.32 8.02
C GLY A 249 11.23 7.61 8.79
N ALA A 250 10.20 8.31 9.26
CA ALA A 250 10.36 9.54 10.04
C ALA A 250 11.08 9.32 11.38
N MET A 251 10.84 8.19 12.04
CA MET A 251 11.46 7.84 13.31
C MET A 251 12.94 7.47 13.14
N PHE A 252 13.28 6.68 12.14
CA PHE A 252 14.65 6.20 11.94
C PHE A 252 15.54 7.17 11.14
N TYR A 253 14.95 8.12 10.42
CA TYR A 253 15.70 9.13 9.66
C TYR A 253 16.74 9.88 10.50
N PRO A 254 16.39 10.55 11.63
CA PRO A 254 17.37 11.28 12.43
C PRO A 254 18.44 10.37 13.03
N ILE A 255 18.11 9.12 13.34
CA ILE A 255 19.07 8.13 13.86
C ILE A 255 20.07 7.74 12.77
N ALA A 256 19.60 7.52 11.54
CA ALA A 256 20.45 7.18 10.41
C ALA A 256 21.41 8.31 10.05
N VAL A 257 20.93 9.56 10.08
CA VAL A 257 21.76 10.76 9.85
C VAL A 257 22.81 10.90 10.97
N ALA A 258 22.40 10.79 12.24
CA ALA A 258 23.32 10.89 13.38
C ALA A 258 24.40 9.79 13.32
N ALA A 259 24.03 8.56 13.01
CA ALA A 259 24.98 7.45 12.89
C ALA A 259 25.98 7.66 11.75
N ALA A 260 25.52 8.08 10.57
CA ALA A 260 26.39 8.35 9.42
C ALA A 260 27.37 9.50 9.72
N THR A 261 26.90 10.58 10.32
CA THR A 261 27.75 11.73 10.69
C THR A 261 28.77 11.37 11.78
N SER A 262 28.38 10.56 12.75
CA SER A 262 29.30 10.12 13.83
C SER A 262 30.46 9.27 13.32
N ILE A 263 30.26 8.49 12.26
CA ILE A 263 31.34 7.69 11.64
C ILE A 263 32.00 8.40 10.44
N GLY A 264 31.59 9.62 10.13
CA GLY A 264 32.21 10.47 9.10
C GLY A 264 31.92 10.04 7.66
N VAL A 265 30.79 9.36 7.40
CA VAL A 265 30.36 8.95 6.05
C VAL A 265 29.19 9.77 5.54
N ASN A 266 28.91 9.68 4.24
CA ASN A 266 27.82 10.41 3.62
C ASN A 266 26.45 9.94 4.12
N PRO A 267 25.65 10.80 4.80
CA PRO A 267 24.34 10.43 5.29
C PRO A 267 23.36 10.02 4.19
N LEU A 268 23.56 10.49 2.96
CA LEU A 268 22.67 10.20 1.83
C LEU A 268 22.54 8.70 1.56
N THR A 269 23.63 7.95 1.64
CA THR A 269 23.65 6.50 1.47
C THR A 269 22.78 5.81 2.51
N PHE A 270 22.87 6.25 3.77
CA PHE A 270 22.07 5.74 4.88
C PHE A 270 20.59 6.06 4.70
N ILE A 271 20.28 7.27 4.26
CA ILE A 271 18.89 7.71 4.02
C ILE A 271 18.26 6.88 2.89
N ILE A 272 18.93 6.71 1.75
CA ILE A 272 18.40 5.96 0.62
C ILE A 272 18.19 4.49 1.00
N ALA A 273 19.17 3.87 1.63
CA ALA A 273 19.05 2.48 2.07
C ALA A 273 17.90 2.31 3.09
N LEU A 274 17.77 3.23 4.03
CA LEU A 274 16.67 3.23 4.99
C LEU A 274 15.31 3.37 4.31
N MET A 275 15.16 4.31 3.36
CA MET A 275 13.89 4.52 2.63
C MET A 275 13.41 3.25 1.93
N ILE A 276 14.31 2.52 1.27
CA ILE A 276 13.98 1.24 0.63
C ILE A 276 13.66 0.17 1.68
N SER A 277 14.44 0.11 2.76
CA SER A 277 14.24 -0.88 3.84
C SER A 277 12.90 -0.73 4.53
N VAL A 278 12.49 0.50 4.90
CA VAL A 278 11.19 0.74 5.56
C VAL A 278 10.01 0.58 4.60
N SER A 279 10.25 0.61 3.29
CA SER A 279 9.21 0.34 2.29
C SER A 279 9.08 -1.15 1.96
N SER A 280 9.97 -2.00 2.49
CA SER A 280 10.06 -3.43 2.19
C SER A 280 9.52 -4.23 3.38
N SER A 281 8.20 -4.22 3.56
CA SER A 281 7.50 -5.00 4.59
C SER A 281 6.75 -6.15 3.92
N PHE A 282 7.30 -7.36 3.95
CA PHE A 282 6.71 -8.53 3.29
C PHE A 282 6.27 -9.62 4.27
N ALA A 283 6.72 -9.58 5.53
CA ALA A 283 6.50 -10.68 6.47
C ALA A 283 5.10 -10.66 7.11
N THR A 284 4.42 -9.51 7.11
CA THR A 284 3.06 -9.42 7.68
C THR A 284 2.04 -8.89 6.67
N PRO A 285 0.78 -9.36 6.74
CA PRO A 285 -0.28 -8.78 5.91
C PRO A 285 -0.64 -7.35 6.33
N ILE A 286 -0.27 -6.93 7.55
CA ILE A 286 -0.59 -5.61 8.12
C ILE A 286 0.41 -4.56 7.64
N GLY A 287 1.64 -4.94 7.29
CA GLY A 287 2.73 -4.02 6.91
C GLY A 287 2.41 -3.16 5.68
N SER A 288 1.53 -3.62 4.79
CA SER A 288 1.11 -2.83 3.63
C SER A 288 -0.37 -3.03 3.28
N PRO A 289 -1.10 -1.96 2.90
CA PRO A 289 -2.48 -2.07 2.43
C PRO A 289 -2.64 -3.02 1.22
N THR A 290 -1.61 -3.12 0.36
CA THR A 290 -1.62 -4.01 -0.81
C THR A 290 -1.63 -5.49 -0.42
N HIS A 291 -1.02 -5.86 0.70
CA HIS A 291 -1.05 -7.22 1.22
C HIS A 291 -2.46 -7.62 1.66
N MET A 292 -3.20 -6.70 2.29
CA MET A 292 -4.59 -6.95 2.69
C MET A 292 -5.50 -7.20 1.48
N LEU A 293 -5.23 -6.56 0.33
CA LEU A 293 -6.01 -6.77 -0.89
C LEU A 293 -5.91 -8.21 -1.43
N VAL A 294 -4.79 -8.89 -1.21
CA VAL A 294 -4.59 -10.27 -1.67
C VAL A 294 -4.80 -11.30 -0.56
N TYR A 295 -4.81 -10.86 0.70
CA TYR A 295 -4.90 -11.74 1.87
C TYR A 295 -6.22 -12.51 1.89
N VAL A 296 -7.33 -11.80 1.82
CA VAL A 296 -8.68 -12.39 1.89
C VAL A 296 -9.03 -13.15 0.60
N PRO A 297 -8.94 -12.56 -0.63
CA PRO A 297 -9.28 -13.29 -1.85
C PRO A 297 -8.39 -14.50 -2.10
N GLY A 298 -7.10 -14.42 -1.73
CA GLY A 298 -6.17 -15.53 -1.89
C GLY A 298 -6.31 -16.65 -0.83
N GLY A 299 -7.16 -16.47 0.18
CA GLY A 299 -7.35 -17.42 1.27
C GLY A 299 -6.08 -17.69 2.07
N TYR A 300 -5.15 -16.72 2.09
CA TYR A 300 -3.88 -16.87 2.80
C TYR A 300 -4.07 -16.78 4.31
N ARG A 301 -3.16 -17.44 5.04
CA ARG A 301 -3.05 -17.34 6.50
C ARG A 301 -1.88 -16.41 6.85
N PHE A 302 -1.91 -15.83 8.04
CA PHE A 302 -0.83 -15.00 8.56
C PHE A 302 0.53 -15.70 8.49
N THR A 303 0.57 -17.00 8.79
CA THR A 303 1.78 -17.83 8.74
C THR A 303 2.33 -18.01 7.32
N ASP A 304 1.48 -17.95 6.29
CA ASP A 304 1.92 -18.06 4.90
C ASP A 304 2.73 -16.81 4.51
N PHE A 305 2.24 -15.62 4.93
CA PHE A 305 2.99 -14.37 4.78
C PHE A 305 4.32 -14.40 5.54
N MET A 306 4.32 -14.81 6.81
CA MET A 306 5.55 -14.88 7.58
C MET A 306 6.61 -15.77 6.92
N ARG A 307 6.22 -16.97 6.44
CA ARG A 307 7.16 -17.95 5.88
C ARG A 307 7.89 -17.41 4.64
N ILE A 308 7.17 -16.76 3.74
CA ILE A 308 7.73 -16.28 2.48
C ILE A 308 8.27 -14.86 2.65
N GLY A 309 7.54 -14.01 3.37
CA GLY A 309 7.90 -12.62 3.58
C GLY A 309 9.19 -12.43 4.35
N LEU A 310 9.49 -13.25 5.37
CA LEU A 310 10.79 -13.19 6.05
C LEU A 310 11.97 -13.47 5.11
N LEU A 311 11.82 -14.47 4.22
CA LEU A 311 12.84 -14.75 3.21
C LEU A 311 12.98 -13.58 2.23
N MET A 312 11.86 -12.99 1.79
CA MET A 312 11.84 -11.82 0.93
C MET A 312 12.50 -10.61 1.60
N ASN A 313 12.21 -10.36 2.87
CA ASN A 313 12.84 -9.28 3.63
C ASN A 313 14.35 -9.41 3.65
N ILE A 314 14.88 -10.62 3.89
CA ILE A 314 16.33 -10.87 3.90
C ILE A 314 16.94 -10.64 2.51
N ILE A 315 16.32 -11.17 1.47
CA ILE A 315 16.81 -11.05 0.09
C ILE A 315 16.81 -9.58 -0.35
N ILE A 316 15.71 -8.86 -0.11
CA ILE A 316 15.60 -7.44 -0.49
C ILE A 316 16.52 -6.57 0.35
N LEU A 317 16.67 -6.85 1.65
CA LEU A 317 17.63 -6.14 2.50
C LEU A 317 19.06 -6.29 1.98
N ALA A 318 19.48 -7.50 1.65
CA ALA A 318 20.82 -7.76 1.09
C ALA A 318 20.99 -7.07 -0.27
N ALA A 319 19.99 -7.15 -1.15
CA ALA A 319 20.00 -6.50 -2.45
C ALA A 319 20.05 -4.97 -2.32
N ASN A 320 19.26 -4.39 -1.39
CA ASN A 320 19.25 -2.96 -1.12
C ASN A 320 20.61 -2.46 -0.64
N ILE A 321 21.20 -3.11 0.37
CA ILE A 321 22.52 -2.72 0.88
C ILE A 321 23.56 -2.81 -0.23
N PHE A 322 23.59 -3.91 -0.99
CA PHE A 322 24.54 -4.11 -2.08
C PHE A 322 24.45 -3.00 -3.14
N ILE A 323 23.25 -2.76 -3.67
CA ILE A 323 23.09 -1.79 -4.76
C ILE A 323 23.23 -0.35 -4.27
N THR A 324 22.77 -0.04 -3.07
CA THR A 324 22.87 1.31 -2.52
C THR A 324 24.32 1.68 -2.27
N THR A 325 25.13 0.80 -1.71
CA THR A 325 26.57 1.06 -1.49
C THR A 325 27.38 1.07 -2.77
N LEU A 326 26.89 0.42 -3.84
CA LEU A 326 27.51 0.47 -5.16
C LEU A 326 27.25 1.81 -5.88
N LEU A 327 26.01 2.30 -5.82
CA LEU A 327 25.60 3.55 -6.48
C LEU A 327 25.96 4.80 -5.65
N PHE A 328 25.95 4.68 -4.34
CA PHE A 328 26.26 5.73 -3.38
C PHE A 328 27.34 5.23 -2.42
N PRO A 329 28.62 5.33 -2.77
CA PRO A 329 29.71 4.87 -1.91
C PRO A 329 29.69 5.53 -0.53
N LEU A 330 30.04 4.74 0.48
CA LEU A 330 30.11 5.16 1.89
C LEU A 330 31.33 6.02 2.18
#